data_a724682418c259497af65beff3a10ed3
#
_entry.id   a724682418c259497af65beff3a10ed3
#
_cell.length_a   1.000
_cell.length_b   1.000
_cell.length_c   1.000
_cell.angle_alpha   90.00
_cell.angle_beta   90.00
_cell.angle_gamma   90.00
#
_symmetry.space_group_name_H-M   'P 1'
#
loop_
_entity.id
_entity.type
_entity.pdbx_description
1 polymer ?
#
loop_
_entity_poly.entity_id
_entity_poly.type
_entity_poly.pdbx_seq_one_letter_code
_entity_poly.pdbx_strand_id
1 'polypeptide(L)'
;GPEARMSLGNFMRAQLFSAFSPVKIGMDVMTKDEGVAVDSLVGHGGIFTTPKVAQKILAAAFDTPIKVMSTAAEGGAWGMAVLADYLWHADQPLDEFLDARVFADAASTTENPDEGDVAGFEEFFDRFRKGLSIEHVAIESIPLETK
;
A
#
# COMPACT_ATOMS: atom_id res chain seq x y z
N GLY A 1 -10.26 -14.10 -14.72
CA GLY A 1 -10.20 -14.82 -15.98
C GLY A 1 -11.40 -15.77 -16.15
N PRO A 2 -11.58 -16.42 -17.31
CA PRO A 2 -12.75 -17.28 -17.56
C PRO A 2 -12.85 -18.48 -16.61
N GLU A 3 -11.72 -18.89 -16.02
CA GLU A 3 -11.65 -19.96 -15.03
C GLU A 3 -11.87 -19.50 -13.59
N ALA A 4 -12.02 -18.20 -13.38
CA ALA A 4 -12.19 -17.64 -12.04
C ALA A 4 -13.53 -18.08 -11.44
N ARG A 5 -13.50 -18.53 -10.20
CA ARG A 5 -14.71 -18.93 -9.46
C ARG A 5 -15.12 -17.83 -8.49
N MET A 6 -16.42 -17.54 -8.43
CA MET A 6 -16.98 -16.64 -7.43
C MET A 6 -16.92 -17.31 -6.06
N SER A 7 -16.04 -16.83 -5.20
CA SER A 7 -15.94 -17.19 -3.78
C SER A 7 -15.73 -15.93 -2.97
N LEU A 8 -16.07 -15.96 -1.68
CA LEU A 8 -15.83 -14.83 -0.79
C LEU A 8 -14.34 -14.41 -0.78
N GLY A 9 -13.43 -15.39 -0.74
CA GLY A 9 -11.99 -15.12 -0.78
C GLY A 9 -11.56 -14.42 -2.06
N ASN A 10 -12.02 -14.86 -3.23
CA ASN A 10 -11.71 -14.22 -4.50
C ASN A 10 -12.34 -12.83 -4.61
N PHE A 11 -13.55 -12.65 -4.10
CA PHE A 11 -14.19 -11.34 -4.05
C PHE A 11 -13.38 -10.35 -3.19
N MET A 12 -13.00 -10.74 -1.96
CA MET A 12 -12.19 -9.89 -1.08
C MET A 12 -10.81 -9.60 -1.67
N ARG A 13 -10.16 -10.59 -2.29
CA ARG A 13 -8.88 -10.40 -2.98
C ARG A 13 -9.02 -9.39 -4.12
N ALA A 14 -10.07 -9.47 -4.93
CA ALA A 14 -10.30 -8.52 -6.02
C ALA A 14 -10.50 -7.08 -5.50
N GLN A 15 -11.17 -6.89 -4.36
CA GLN A 15 -11.31 -5.57 -3.75
C GLN A 15 -9.94 -4.99 -3.33
N LEU A 16 -9.10 -5.81 -2.69
CA LEU A 16 -7.75 -5.37 -2.29
C LEU A 16 -6.85 -5.11 -3.51
N PHE A 17 -6.92 -5.95 -4.54
CA PHE A 17 -6.19 -5.74 -5.78
C PHE A 17 -6.61 -4.42 -6.46
N SER A 18 -7.91 -4.14 -6.51
CA SER A 18 -8.43 -2.89 -7.05
C SER A 18 -7.98 -1.67 -6.24
N ALA A 19 -7.98 -1.78 -4.90
CA ALA A 19 -7.53 -0.70 -4.02
C ALA A 19 -6.02 -0.40 -4.17
N PHE A 20 -5.20 -1.43 -4.39
CA PHE A 20 -3.76 -1.24 -4.55
C PHE A 20 -3.31 -0.91 -5.98
N SER A 21 -4.14 -1.14 -6.99
CA SER A 21 -3.78 -0.86 -8.38
C SER A 21 -3.46 0.61 -8.67
N PRO A 22 -4.22 1.62 -8.20
CA PRO A 22 -3.82 3.02 -8.35
C PRO A 22 -2.50 3.36 -7.65
N VAL A 23 -2.25 2.77 -6.48
CA VAL A 23 -0.99 2.95 -5.75
C VAL A 23 0.18 2.34 -6.52
N LYS A 24 -0.04 1.17 -7.15
CA LYS A 24 0.94 0.53 -8.04
C LYS A 24 1.29 1.42 -9.24
N ILE A 25 0.31 2.11 -9.84
CA ILE A 25 0.59 3.06 -10.93
C ILE A 25 1.54 4.16 -10.44
N GLY A 26 1.26 4.78 -9.29
CA GLY A 26 2.14 5.80 -8.70
C GLY A 26 3.52 5.25 -8.35
N MET A 27 3.59 4.02 -7.83
CA MET A 27 4.83 3.35 -7.50
C MET A 27 5.68 3.06 -8.74
N ASP A 28 5.05 2.65 -9.85
CA ASP A 28 5.73 2.40 -11.11
C ASP A 28 6.36 3.68 -11.69
N VAL A 29 5.69 4.82 -11.58
CA VAL A 29 6.30 6.11 -11.96
C VAL A 29 7.57 6.36 -11.13
N MET A 30 7.51 6.19 -9.83
CA MET A 30 8.67 6.43 -8.95
C MET A 30 9.81 5.45 -9.23
N THR A 31 9.51 4.15 -9.37
CA THR A 31 10.56 3.13 -9.48
C THR A 31 11.03 2.89 -10.91
N LYS A 32 10.13 2.96 -11.92
CA LYS A 32 10.46 2.66 -13.32
C LYS A 32 10.82 3.90 -14.11
N ASP A 33 10.09 5.01 -13.94
CA ASP A 33 10.30 6.22 -14.74
C ASP A 33 11.38 7.11 -14.09
N GLU A 34 11.35 7.27 -12.77
CA GLU A 34 12.32 8.09 -12.00
C GLU A 34 13.51 7.28 -11.48
N GLY A 35 13.49 5.97 -11.58
CA GLY A 35 14.60 5.07 -11.21
C GLY A 35 14.91 5.01 -9.71
N VAL A 36 13.93 5.33 -8.85
CA VAL A 36 14.12 5.27 -7.39
C VAL A 36 14.17 3.82 -6.94
N ALA A 37 15.27 3.43 -6.28
CA ALA A 37 15.38 2.12 -5.65
C ALA A 37 14.60 2.08 -4.34
N VAL A 38 13.79 1.04 -4.15
CA VAL A 38 12.99 0.83 -2.95
C VAL A 38 13.28 -0.57 -2.40
N ASP A 39 13.97 -0.63 -1.26
CA ASP A 39 14.35 -1.90 -0.63
C ASP A 39 13.22 -2.50 0.22
N SER A 40 12.38 -1.65 0.80
CA SER A 40 11.23 -2.06 1.60
C SER A 40 10.21 -0.93 1.74
N LEU A 41 8.96 -1.30 2.05
CA LEU A 41 7.88 -0.35 2.32
C LEU A 41 7.32 -0.58 3.72
N VAL A 42 6.87 0.49 4.36
CA VAL A 42 6.19 0.43 5.65
C VAL A 42 4.70 0.68 5.46
N GLY A 43 3.88 -0.31 5.83
CA GLY A 43 2.42 -0.22 5.76
C GLY A 43 1.82 0.36 7.03
N HIS A 44 0.92 1.35 6.87
CA HIS A 44 0.13 1.95 7.94
C HIS A 44 -1.35 2.07 7.55
N GLY A 45 -2.22 2.08 8.55
CA GLY A 45 -3.65 2.28 8.38
C GLY A 45 -4.49 1.05 8.68
N GLY A 46 -5.80 1.26 8.76
CA GLY A 46 -6.77 0.24 9.17
C GLY A 46 -6.82 -1.02 8.32
N ILE A 47 -6.33 -0.95 7.06
CA ILE A 47 -6.26 -2.12 6.18
C ILE A 47 -5.29 -3.21 6.70
N PHE A 48 -4.35 -2.83 7.58
CA PHE A 48 -3.38 -3.75 8.18
C PHE A 48 -3.84 -4.33 9.52
N THR A 49 -5.05 -4.02 9.99
CA THR A 49 -5.61 -4.60 11.23
C THR A 49 -5.83 -6.10 11.14
N THR A 50 -6.08 -6.62 9.92
CA THR A 50 -6.10 -8.07 9.68
C THR A 50 -4.67 -8.54 9.40
N PRO A 51 -4.04 -9.28 10.32
CA PRO A 51 -2.63 -9.64 10.20
C PRO A 51 -2.34 -10.34 8.87
N LYS A 52 -1.26 -9.94 8.21
CA LYS A 52 -0.68 -10.52 7.00
C LYS A 52 -1.50 -10.42 5.71
N VAL A 53 -2.82 -10.20 5.74
CA VAL A 53 -3.67 -10.25 4.54
C VAL A 53 -3.30 -9.13 3.57
N ALA A 54 -3.53 -7.86 3.96
CA ALA A 54 -3.17 -6.72 3.11
C ALA A 54 -1.66 -6.63 2.89
N GLN A 55 -0.87 -7.00 3.89
CA GLN A 55 0.59 -6.98 3.84
C GLN A 55 1.14 -7.88 2.73
N LYS A 56 0.67 -9.14 2.63
CA LYS A 56 1.07 -10.07 1.57
C LYS A 56 0.63 -9.60 0.18
N ILE A 57 -0.61 -9.11 0.09
CA ILE A 57 -1.14 -8.61 -1.19
C ILE A 57 -0.35 -7.39 -1.66
N LEU A 58 0.00 -6.49 -0.75
CA LEU A 58 0.79 -5.32 -1.07
C LEU A 58 2.24 -5.69 -1.44
N ALA A 59 2.83 -6.66 -0.74
CA ALA A 59 4.15 -7.19 -1.09
C ALA A 59 4.16 -7.75 -2.52
N ALA A 60 3.13 -8.52 -2.87
CA ALA A 60 2.97 -9.03 -4.23
C ALA A 60 2.73 -7.90 -5.26
N ALA A 61 1.93 -6.89 -4.92
CA ALA A 61 1.63 -5.79 -5.83
C ALA A 61 2.86 -4.95 -6.19
N PHE A 62 3.78 -4.79 -5.25
CA PHE A 62 4.98 -3.96 -5.45
C PHE A 62 6.25 -4.78 -5.72
N ASP A 63 6.17 -6.10 -5.63
CA ASP A 63 7.33 -7.00 -5.67
C ASP A 63 8.43 -6.53 -4.70
N THR A 64 8.01 -6.13 -3.49
CA THR A 64 8.87 -5.48 -2.51
C THR A 64 8.46 -5.91 -1.10
N PRO A 65 9.40 -6.16 -0.17
CA PRO A 65 9.07 -6.47 1.21
C PRO A 65 8.23 -5.39 1.89
N ILE A 66 7.15 -5.79 2.56
CA ILE A 66 6.28 -4.88 3.31
C ILE A 66 6.47 -5.13 4.81
N LYS A 67 6.89 -4.09 5.51
CA LYS A 67 6.99 -4.05 6.97
C LYS A 67 5.75 -3.40 7.56
N VAL A 68 5.16 -4.03 8.57
CA VAL A 68 4.01 -3.48 9.31
C VAL A 68 4.33 -3.49 10.80
N MET A 69 4.22 -2.33 11.42
CA MET A 69 4.51 -2.16 12.84
C MET A 69 3.28 -2.51 13.69
N SER A 70 3.49 -2.85 14.95
CA SER A 70 2.39 -3.12 15.89
C SER A 70 1.43 -1.95 16.08
N THR A 71 1.87 -0.73 15.82
CA THR A 71 1.10 0.53 15.88
C THR A 71 0.43 0.89 14.56
N ALA A 72 0.51 0.05 13.54
CA ALA A 72 0.07 0.39 12.18
C ALA A 72 -1.42 0.75 12.05
N ALA A 73 -2.28 0.18 12.89
CA ALA A 73 -3.72 0.46 12.87
C ALA A 73 -4.05 1.93 13.17
N GLU A 74 -3.26 2.55 14.05
CA GLU A 74 -3.45 3.91 14.57
C GLU A 74 -2.44 4.91 13.98
N GLY A 75 -1.85 4.59 12.83
CA GLY A 75 -0.68 5.27 12.26
C GLY A 75 -0.78 6.79 12.21
N GLY A 76 -1.93 7.34 11.82
CA GLY A 76 -2.14 8.80 11.75
C GLY A 76 -2.12 9.47 13.13
N ALA A 77 -2.95 8.99 14.05
CA ALA A 77 -3.04 9.53 15.41
C ALA A 77 -1.72 9.34 16.18
N TRP A 78 -1.11 8.15 16.03
CA TRP A 78 0.19 7.85 16.61
C TRP A 78 1.29 8.75 16.08
N GLY A 79 1.37 8.97 14.77
CA GLY A 79 2.36 9.87 14.17
C GLY A 79 2.22 11.30 14.64
N MET A 80 1.00 11.81 14.81
CA MET A 80 0.76 13.14 15.37
C MET A 80 1.21 13.22 16.84
N ALA A 81 0.98 12.18 17.63
CA ALA A 81 1.46 12.13 19.02
C ALA A 81 2.98 12.12 19.11
N VAL A 82 3.66 11.37 18.21
CA VAL A 82 5.12 11.36 18.10
C VAL A 82 5.68 12.74 17.75
N LEU A 83 5.06 13.43 16.78
CA LEU A 83 5.48 14.78 16.42
C LEU A 83 5.25 15.79 17.56
N ALA A 84 4.16 15.64 18.29
CA ALA A 84 3.90 16.48 19.46
C ALA A 84 4.93 16.24 20.59
N ASP A 85 5.33 14.99 20.84
CA ASP A 85 6.42 14.67 21.78
C ASP A 85 7.77 15.22 21.29
N TYR A 86 8.04 15.13 20.01
CA TYR A 86 9.27 15.68 19.43
C TYR A 86 9.43 17.18 19.66
N LEU A 87 8.38 17.96 19.75
CA LEU A 87 8.46 19.41 20.06
C LEU A 87 9.19 19.70 21.38
N TRP A 88 9.15 18.76 22.34
CA TRP A 88 9.85 18.86 23.62
C TRP A 88 11.29 18.32 23.56
N HIS A 89 11.71 17.77 22.43
CA HIS A 89 13.00 17.13 22.20
C HIS A 89 13.68 17.65 20.92
N ALA A 90 13.29 18.84 20.46
CA ALA A 90 13.78 19.43 19.21
C ALA A 90 15.25 19.94 19.30
N ASP A 91 15.91 19.67 20.41
CA ASP A 91 17.36 19.86 20.62
C ASP A 91 18.21 18.75 19.96
N GLN A 92 17.59 17.69 19.48
CA GLN A 92 18.22 16.59 18.75
C GLN A 92 17.58 16.42 17.36
N PRO A 93 18.29 15.83 16.37
CA PRO A 93 17.73 15.49 15.06
C PRO A 93 16.53 14.53 15.19
N LEU A 94 15.54 14.68 14.29
CA LEU A 94 14.33 13.88 14.31
C LEU A 94 14.59 12.37 14.14
N ASP A 95 15.51 12.00 13.28
CA ASP A 95 15.92 10.61 13.05
C ASP A 95 16.50 9.98 14.33
N GLU A 96 17.39 10.67 15.04
CA GLU A 96 17.94 10.20 16.30
C GLU A 96 16.85 10.05 17.38
N PHE A 97 15.92 11.01 17.47
CA PHE A 97 14.78 10.92 18.36
C PHE A 97 13.90 9.71 18.05
N LEU A 98 13.57 9.49 16.76
CA LEU A 98 12.75 8.38 16.32
C LEU A 98 13.41 7.04 16.63
N ASP A 99 14.68 6.88 16.33
CA ASP A 99 15.42 5.63 16.56
C ASP A 99 15.55 5.30 18.05
N ALA A 100 15.85 6.32 18.88
CA ALA A 100 16.11 6.10 20.30
C ALA A 100 14.84 5.92 21.14
N ARG A 101 13.74 6.57 20.79
CA ARG A 101 12.52 6.62 21.66
C ARG A 101 11.29 5.99 21.05
N VAL A 102 11.17 6.00 19.73
CA VAL A 102 9.95 5.59 19.06
C VAL A 102 10.07 4.20 18.48
N PHE A 103 11.19 3.90 17.87
CA PHE A 103 11.40 2.64 17.16
C PHE A 103 12.32 1.66 17.89
N ALA A 104 12.95 2.05 19.00
CA ALA A 104 13.90 1.22 19.76
C ALA A 104 13.33 -0.17 20.09
N ASP A 105 12.07 -0.23 20.55
CA ASP A 105 11.38 -1.46 20.96
C ASP A 105 10.16 -1.79 20.08
N ALA A 106 10.06 -1.18 18.89
CA ALA A 106 8.88 -1.33 18.06
C ALA A 106 8.82 -2.70 17.39
N ALA A 107 7.88 -3.53 17.84
CA ALA A 107 7.59 -4.80 17.18
C ALA A 107 7.05 -4.59 15.77
N SER A 108 7.55 -5.36 14.83
CA SER A 108 7.11 -5.34 13.44
C SER A 108 7.07 -6.73 12.83
N THR A 109 6.26 -6.88 11.79
CA THR A 109 6.27 -8.07 10.93
C THR A 109 6.66 -7.66 9.52
N THR A 110 7.37 -8.54 8.81
CA THR A 110 7.72 -8.31 7.40
C THR A 110 7.20 -9.49 6.59
N GLU A 111 6.50 -9.20 5.51
CA GLU A 111 6.12 -10.19 4.51
C GLU A 111 6.85 -9.87 3.21
N ASN A 112 7.52 -10.90 2.67
CA ASN A 112 8.20 -10.81 1.39
C ASN A 112 7.24 -11.15 0.24
N PRO A 113 7.49 -10.66 -0.98
CA PRO A 113 6.71 -11.05 -2.14
C PRO A 113 6.86 -12.56 -2.41
N ASP A 114 5.76 -13.19 -2.78
CA ASP A 114 5.71 -14.57 -3.28
C ASP A 114 5.57 -14.54 -4.80
N GLU A 115 6.38 -15.30 -5.53
CA GLU A 115 6.41 -15.27 -7.00
C GLU A 115 5.04 -15.55 -7.65
N GLY A 116 4.27 -16.49 -7.08
CA GLY A 116 2.94 -16.83 -7.58
C GLY A 116 1.92 -15.71 -7.33
N ASP A 117 1.99 -15.06 -6.18
CA ASP A 117 1.14 -13.92 -5.84
C ASP A 117 1.51 -12.68 -6.67
N VAL A 118 2.79 -12.44 -6.93
CA VAL A 118 3.28 -11.37 -7.84
C VAL A 118 2.73 -11.57 -9.25
N ALA A 119 2.89 -12.77 -9.82
CA ALA A 119 2.37 -13.07 -11.15
C ALA A 119 0.83 -12.92 -11.23
N GLY A 120 0.13 -13.36 -10.18
CA GLY A 120 -1.32 -13.23 -10.08
C GLY A 120 -1.78 -11.77 -9.98
N PHE A 121 -1.06 -10.93 -9.25
CA PHE A 121 -1.35 -9.48 -9.18
C PHE A 121 -1.08 -8.80 -10.53
N GLU A 122 0.04 -9.08 -11.19
CA GLU A 122 0.38 -8.49 -12.48
C GLU A 122 -0.66 -8.84 -13.56
N GLU A 123 -1.17 -10.08 -13.60
CA GLU A 123 -2.27 -10.46 -14.52
C GLU A 123 -3.55 -9.64 -14.25
N PHE A 124 -3.89 -9.40 -12.98
CA PHE A 124 -5.02 -8.55 -12.61
C PHE A 124 -4.75 -7.08 -12.98
N PHE A 125 -3.57 -6.57 -12.68
CA PHE A 125 -3.17 -5.19 -12.90
C PHE A 125 -3.17 -4.79 -14.36
N ASP A 126 -2.70 -5.69 -15.24
CA ASP A 126 -2.79 -5.49 -16.69
C ASP A 126 -4.22 -5.30 -17.18
N ARG A 127 -5.16 -6.06 -16.63
CA ARG A 127 -6.59 -5.89 -16.95
C ARG A 127 -7.16 -4.60 -16.37
N PHE A 128 -6.75 -4.26 -15.15
CA PHE A 128 -7.15 -3.01 -14.50
C PHE A 128 -6.70 -1.81 -15.35
N ARG A 129 -5.45 -1.76 -15.79
CA ARG A 129 -4.93 -0.68 -16.64
C ARG A 129 -5.69 -0.56 -17.96
N LYS A 130 -5.98 -1.68 -18.61
CA LYS A 130 -6.79 -1.69 -19.84
C LYS A 130 -8.21 -1.19 -19.60
N GLY A 131 -8.77 -1.44 -18.41
CA GLY A 131 -10.10 -0.98 -18.00
C GLY A 131 -10.19 0.54 -17.81
N LEU A 132 -9.09 1.22 -17.51
CA LEU A 132 -9.10 2.68 -17.30
C LEU A 132 -9.58 3.48 -18.53
N SER A 133 -9.38 2.95 -19.73
CA SER A 133 -9.89 3.56 -20.95
C SER A 133 -11.42 3.62 -21.00
N ILE A 134 -12.10 2.67 -20.35
CA ILE A 134 -13.57 2.65 -20.25
C ILE A 134 -14.06 3.80 -19.37
N GLU A 135 -13.39 4.03 -18.26
CA GLU A 135 -13.68 5.17 -17.36
C GLU A 135 -13.48 6.51 -18.06
N HIS A 136 -12.42 6.63 -18.83
CA HIS A 136 -12.15 7.84 -19.62
C HIS A 136 -13.25 8.12 -20.62
N VAL A 137 -13.66 7.13 -21.39
CA VAL A 137 -14.79 7.24 -22.34
C VAL A 137 -16.10 7.54 -21.62
N ALA A 138 -16.33 6.96 -20.45
CA ALA A 138 -17.53 7.23 -19.66
C ALA A 138 -17.60 8.71 -19.22
N ILE A 139 -16.49 9.28 -18.75
CA ILE A 139 -16.41 10.71 -18.36
C ILE A 139 -16.69 11.64 -19.57
N GLU A 140 -16.14 11.32 -20.74
CA GLU A 140 -16.37 12.09 -21.96
C GLU A 140 -17.82 11.98 -22.46
N SER A 141 -18.44 10.81 -22.30
CA SER A 141 -19.79 10.52 -22.82
C SER A 141 -20.90 11.01 -21.90
N ILE A 142 -20.64 11.15 -20.60
CA ILE A 142 -21.60 11.55 -19.57
C ILE A 142 -21.03 12.79 -18.85
N PRO A 143 -21.09 13.98 -19.49
CA PRO A 143 -20.59 15.19 -18.86
C PRO A 143 -21.38 15.51 -17.59
N LEU A 144 -20.67 15.90 -16.52
CA LEU A 144 -21.31 16.38 -15.30
C LEU A 144 -22.15 17.61 -15.61
N GLU A 145 -23.43 17.58 -15.24
CA GLU A 145 -24.26 18.78 -15.27
C GLU A 145 -23.67 19.81 -14.28
N THR A 146 -23.05 20.85 -14.81
CA THR A 146 -22.63 22.00 -13.99
C THR A 146 -23.88 22.73 -13.53
N LYS A 147 -24.19 22.66 -12.23
CA LYS A 147 -25.22 23.51 -11.60
C LYS A 147 -24.73 24.92 -11.46
#